data_0be9086e4bf3f0d9b239881ee610b851
#
_entry.id   0be9086e4bf3f0d9b239881ee610b851
#
_cell.length_a   1.000
_cell.length_b   1.000
_cell.length_c   1.000
_cell.angle_alpha   90.00
_cell.angle_beta   90.00
_cell.angle_gamma   90.00
#
_symmetry.space_group_name_H-M   'P 1'
#
loop_
_entity.id
_entity.type
_entity.pdbx_description
1 polymer ?
#
loop_
_entity_poly.entity_id
_entity_poly.type
_entity_poly.pdbx_seq_one_letter_code
_entity_poly.pdbx_strand_id
1 'polypeptide(L)' 'MTALDIAEIVFICIVVGVGVFGLIKVISGEK' A
#
# COMPACT_ATOMS: atom_id res chain seq x y z
N MET A 1 -2.02 21.23 -7.59
CA MET A 1 -1.25 20.08 -7.16
C MET A 1 0.20 20.21 -7.58
N THR A 2 1.07 19.96 -6.65
CA THR A 2 2.49 20.07 -6.93
C THR A 2 3.11 18.67 -6.95
N ALA A 3 4.39 18.62 -7.28
CA ALA A 3 5.08 17.34 -7.29
C ALA A 3 5.06 16.69 -5.91
N LEU A 4 5.08 17.50 -4.87
CA LEU A 4 5.05 16.99 -3.52
C LEU A 4 3.73 16.29 -3.22
N ASP A 5 2.65 16.84 -3.72
CA ASP A 5 1.34 16.24 -3.52
C ASP A 5 1.26 14.89 -4.20
N ILE A 6 1.75 14.83 -5.41
CA ILE A 6 1.73 13.58 -6.15
C ILE A 6 2.58 12.53 -5.47
N ALA A 7 3.75 12.91 -5.00
CA ALA A 7 4.65 12.00 -4.32
C ALA A 7 3.99 11.47 -3.04
N GLU A 8 3.29 12.32 -2.35
CA GLU A 8 2.62 11.91 -1.12
C GLU A 8 1.53 10.88 -1.41
N ILE A 9 0.73 11.15 -2.41
CA ILE A 9 -0.34 10.23 -2.77
C ILE A 9 0.24 8.88 -3.20
N VAL A 10 1.26 8.90 -4.01
CA VAL A 10 1.89 7.67 -4.47
C VAL A 10 2.45 6.89 -3.29
N PHE A 11 3.08 7.58 -2.37
CA PHE A 11 3.65 6.92 -1.21
C PHE A 11 2.57 6.22 -0.37
N ILE A 12 1.48 6.93 -0.13
CA ILE A 12 0.38 6.36 0.65
C ILE A 12 -0.23 5.16 -0.07
N CYS A 13 -0.39 5.25 -1.37
CA CYS A 13 -0.93 4.14 -2.15
C CYS A 13 -0.05 2.90 -2.02
N ILE A 14 1.25 3.09 -2.08
CA ILE A 14 2.17 1.97 -1.96
C ILE A 14 2.09 1.36 -0.57
N VAL A 15 2.10 2.20 0.46
CA VAL A 15 2.06 1.72 1.84
C VAL A 15 0.77 0.95 2.09
N VAL A 16 -0.35 1.51 1.67
CA VAL A 16 -1.64 0.86 1.88
C VAL A 16 -1.72 -0.42 1.06
N GLY A 17 -1.29 -0.37 -0.18
CA GLY A 17 -1.33 -1.54 -1.04
C GLY A 17 -0.51 -2.69 -0.48
N VAL A 18 0.71 -2.39 -0.07
CA VAL A 18 1.59 -3.42 0.47
C VAL A 18 1.05 -3.94 1.79
N GLY A 19 0.56 -3.04 2.63
CA GLY A 19 0.01 -3.43 3.92
C GLY A 19 -1.20 -4.35 3.78
N VAL A 20 -2.13 -3.96 2.94
CA VAL A 20 -3.33 -4.76 2.73
C VAL A 20 -2.97 -6.10 2.10
N PHE A 21 -2.10 -6.06 1.11
CA PHE A 21 -1.70 -7.28 0.43
C PHE A 21 -1.03 -8.25 1.41
N GLY A 22 -0.20 -7.70 2.30
CA GLY A 22 0.46 -8.52 3.30
C GLY A 22 -0.52 -9.18 4.23
N LEU A 23 -1.53 -8.44 4.65
CA LEU A 23 -2.55 -8.98 5.53
C LEU A 23 -3.34 -10.10 4.85
N ILE A 24 -3.72 -9.85 3.61
CA ILE A 24 -4.47 -10.85 2.86
C ILE A 24 -3.64 -12.11 2.69
N LYS A 25 -2.35 -11.94 2.44
CA LYS A 25 -1.47 -13.06 2.25
C LYS A 25 -1.39 -13.91 3.51
N VAL A 26 -1.28 -13.26 4.65
CA VAL A 26 -1.20 -13.97 5.92
C VAL A 26 -2.48 -14.74 6.19
N ILE A 27 -3.61 -14.12 5.96
CA ILE A 27 -4.89 -14.77 6.22
C ILE A 27 -5.14 -15.90 5.23
N SER A 28 -4.86 -15.66 3.98
CA SER A 28 -5.22 -16.59 2.93
C SER A 28 -4.15 -17.64 2.70
N GLY A 29 -2.90 -17.27 2.83
CA GLY A 29 -1.84 -18.20 2.51
C GLY A 29 -1.30 -18.94 3.67
N GLU A 30 -2.10 -19.07 4.67
CA GLU A 30 -1.60 -19.70 5.81
C GLU A 30 -1.37 -21.18 5.58
N LYS A 31 -1.67 -21.71 4.55
CA LYS A 31 -1.40 -23.02 4.34
C LYS A 31 -0.09 -23.42 4.15
#